data_f495b8f7077d39fdd5f2791e158d8444
#
_entry.id   f495b8f7077d39fdd5f2791e158d8444
#
_cell.length_a   1.000
_cell.length_b   1.000
_cell.length_c   1.000
_cell.angle_alpha   90.00
_cell.angle_beta   90.00
_cell.angle_gamma   90.00
#
_symmetry.space_group_name_H-M   'P 1'
#
loop_
_entity.id
_entity.type
_entity.pdbx_description
1 polymer ?
#
loop_
_entity_poly.entity_id
_entity_poly.type
_entity_poly.pdbx_seq_one_letter_code
_entity_poly.pdbx_strand_id
1 'polypeptide(L)'
;MTSRPHERRLGHWLAGAGCMLLLAGCKGDSLPKARVLPDQDNPHTQNDECENVSGDPGRVTLHRLNRAEYDATVRDLLGDTTRPARDFPTDDHGYGFDNNADVLSLSPLLLEKYATAAEKLVETAWAQGQLRTCALDALNPEPCARDIVSRFARRAWRRPVTSEEVDRLLRALTLAKQQGDTPEAGVKLALRTVLVSPHFLFRVEKDPEPTSATPRRLDDFELASRLSYFLWSSMPDEPLLQAAEQGKLRTPAELEAQMHRMLADPKARALVSNFAGQWLFTRALDSAEPDPALYGAFNEKLREAMRQETELVFQEFITGDHKLRDLIDAPFTFVNDALATHYGLPPPGSGTPRRVDLSGHPERQGIFGHGSLLTVTSNSDRTSPVQRGVWVLEQLLCSAPPPPPPNVEGLPPPVNPHMTMKERMALHRSLPQCQGCHRMMDPLGLSLENYDPIGRWRLNEVSGAPVDATGDLPDGTVLNGSVDMRRFIKEDPKLPSCFTEHLLTYALGRGMAEADHCAVREIAATAEASGGRLSDYILAIVLSDHFTSRRGDPEAQSP
;
A
#
# COMPACT_ATOMS: atom_id res chain seq x y z
N MET A 1 -24.82 72.21 -21.53
CA MET A 1 -24.53 72.30 -22.96
C MET A 1 -24.34 70.85 -23.38
N THR A 2 -25.41 70.18 -23.87
CA THR A 2 -25.81 69.96 -25.27
C THR A 2 -24.75 69.05 -25.92
N SER A 3 -25.01 67.91 -26.47
CA SER A 3 -26.17 67.30 -27.13
C SER A 3 -25.91 65.82 -27.45
N ARG A 4 -26.97 65.02 -27.43
CA ARG A 4 -27.14 63.72 -28.15
C ARG A 4 -27.32 64.02 -29.65
N PRO A 5 -27.62 63.04 -30.57
CA PRO A 5 -27.45 61.57 -30.63
C PRO A 5 -26.98 61.10 -32.03
N HIS A 6 -26.85 59.77 -32.28
CA HIS A 6 -27.43 59.13 -33.47
C HIS A 6 -27.44 57.56 -33.37
N GLU A 7 -28.63 57.04 -33.47
CA GLU A 7 -28.99 55.64 -33.73
C GLU A 7 -28.54 55.16 -35.10
N ARG A 8 -28.26 53.85 -35.26
CA ARG A 8 -28.80 53.02 -36.36
C ARG A 8 -28.93 51.57 -35.95
N ARG A 9 -30.11 51.06 -36.30
CA ARG A 9 -30.67 49.71 -36.11
C ARG A 9 -30.09 48.69 -37.07
N LEU A 10 -30.30 47.46 -36.68
CA LEU A 10 -30.77 46.23 -37.39
C LEU A 10 -29.81 45.03 -37.27
N GLY A 11 -30.41 43.96 -36.76
CA GLY A 11 -30.27 42.62 -37.21
C GLY A 11 -30.49 41.54 -36.14
N HIS A 12 -31.72 41.04 -36.03
CA HIS A 12 -32.10 39.87 -35.26
C HIS A 12 -31.39 38.62 -35.74
N TRP A 13 -30.87 37.78 -34.84
CA TRP A 13 -31.00 36.33 -34.90
C TRP A 13 -31.04 35.75 -33.49
N LEU A 14 -32.14 35.07 -33.20
CA LEU A 14 -32.39 34.25 -32.03
C LEU A 14 -31.56 32.97 -32.12
N ALA A 15 -30.82 32.66 -31.06
CA ALA A 15 -30.48 31.28 -30.73
C ALA A 15 -30.44 31.16 -29.20
N GLY A 16 -31.38 30.42 -28.67
CA GLY A 16 -31.53 30.15 -27.25
C GLY A 16 -30.35 29.30 -26.72
N ALA A 17 -29.67 29.80 -25.70
CA ALA A 17 -28.77 29.00 -24.88
C ALA A 17 -29.50 28.65 -23.58
N GLY A 18 -29.99 27.42 -23.52
CA GLY A 18 -30.52 26.85 -22.28
C GLY A 18 -29.43 26.74 -21.24
N CYS A 19 -29.69 27.36 -20.11
CA CYS A 19 -28.88 27.25 -18.90
C CYS A 19 -29.06 25.83 -18.34
N MET A 20 -28.16 24.87 -18.68
CA MET A 20 -28.04 23.60 -17.99
C MET A 20 -27.30 23.84 -16.67
N LEU A 21 -28.04 23.84 -15.59
CA LEU A 21 -27.53 23.65 -14.24
C LEU A 21 -26.86 22.26 -14.18
N LEU A 22 -25.54 22.23 -14.23
CA LEU A 22 -24.74 21.05 -13.88
C LEU A 22 -24.86 20.84 -12.36
N LEU A 23 -25.75 19.96 -11.97
CA LEU A 23 -25.69 19.29 -10.67
C LEU A 23 -24.41 18.44 -10.68
N ALA A 24 -23.40 18.93 -10.00
CA ALA A 24 -22.22 18.15 -9.66
C ALA A 24 -22.65 17.05 -8.68
N GLY A 25 -22.97 15.87 -9.23
CA GLY A 25 -23.11 14.67 -8.45
C GLY A 25 -21.73 14.35 -7.83
N CYS A 26 -21.69 14.19 -6.51
CA CYS A 26 -20.53 13.65 -5.80
C CYS A 26 -20.15 12.31 -6.43
N LYS A 27 -19.03 12.29 -7.13
CA LYS A 27 -18.35 11.03 -7.49
C LYS A 27 -17.81 10.46 -6.19
N GLY A 28 -18.42 9.39 -5.71
CA GLY A 28 -17.78 8.53 -4.75
C GLY A 28 -16.47 8.03 -5.36
N ASP A 29 -15.38 8.18 -4.63
CA ASP A 29 -14.08 7.65 -5.03
C ASP A 29 -14.22 6.15 -5.24
N SER A 30 -14.16 5.75 -6.51
CA SER A 30 -14.09 4.34 -6.88
C SER A 30 -12.76 3.78 -6.41
N LEU A 31 -12.79 2.60 -5.79
CA LEU A 31 -11.61 1.78 -5.52
C LEU A 31 -10.63 1.84 -6.71
N PRO A 32 -9.30 1.89 -6.47
CA PRO A 32 -8.33 1.96 -7.55
C PRO A 32 -8.56 0.79 -8.53
N LYS A 33 -8.65 1.09 -9.81
CA LYS A 33 -8.96 0.10 -10.85
C LYS A 33 -7.84 -0.92 -10.95
N ALA A 34 -8.10 -2.14 -10.52
CA ALA A 34 -7.26 -3.28 -10.83
C ALA A 34 -7.30 -3.59 -12.34
N ARG A 35 -6.17 -3.92 -12.91
CA ARG A 35 -6.07 -4.33 -14.31
C ARG A 35 -6.55 -5.78 -14.41
N VAL A 36 -7.58 -6.03 -15.18
CA VAL A 36 -8.09 -7.37 -15.46
C VAL A 36 -7.04 -8.14 -16.26
N LEU A 37 -6.58 -9.26 -15.72
CA LEU A 37 -5.80 -10.24 -16.45
C LEU A 37 -6.76 -11.17 -17.25
N PRO A 38 -6.33 -11.75 -18.40
CA PRO A 38 -7.18 -12.65 -19.19
C PRO A 38 -7.56 -13.89 -18.38
N ASP A 39 -8.76 -14.38 -18.63
CA ASP A 39 -9.40 -15.52 -18.03
C ASP A 39 -8.53 -16.81 -18.17
N GLN A 40 -8.12 -17.40 -17.05
CA GLN A 40 -7.36 -18.65 -17.03
C GLN A 40 -8.16 -19.75 -16.29
N ASP A 41 -9.33 -20.08 -16.81
CA ASP A 41 -10.18 -21.13 -16.28
C ASP A 41 -9.83 -22.52 -16.85
N ASN A 42 -8.55 -22.99 -16.70
CA ASN A 42 -8.26 -24.40 -16.91
C ASN A 42 -7.17 -24.90 -15.93
N PRO A 43 -7.55 -25.54 -14.80
CA PRO A 43 -6.59 -25.99 -13.78
C PRO A 43 -5.64 -27.11 -14.26
N HIS A 44 -5.88 -27.72 -15.41
CA HIS A 44 -5.04 -28.80 -15.94
C HIS A 44 -3.93 -28.35 -16.90
N THR A 45 -3.97 -27.13 -17.43
CA THR A 45 -2.91 -26.59 -18.32
C THR A 45 -1.85 -25.77 -17.57
N GLN A 46 -2.12 -25.36 -16.32
CA GLN A 46 -1.25 -24.45 -15.58
C GLN A 46 0.06 -25.04 -15.05
N ASN A 47 0.18 -26.37 -14.90
CA ASN A 47 1.41 -26.98 -14.42
C ASN A 47 2.48 -27.13 -15.52
N ASP A 48 2.07 -27.34 -16.76
CA ASP A 48 3.00 -27.58 -17.87
C ASP A 48 3.69 -26.28 -18.36
N GLU A 49 3.05 -25.12 -18.17
CA GLU A 49 3.55 -23.82 -18.66
C GLU A 49 4.78 -23.31 -17.88
N CYS A 50 4.95 -23.71 -16.61
CA CYS A 50 6.03 -23.24 -15.76
C CYS A 50 7.28 -24.15 -15.75
N GLU A 51 7.23 -25.35 -16.29
CA GLU A 51 8.36 -26.31 -16.25
C GLU A 51 9.59 -25.88 -17.06
N ASN A 52 9.45 -24.91 -17.97
CA ASN A 52 10.53 -24.45 -18.85
C ASN A 52 10.71 -22.92 -18.89
N VAL A 53 10.10 -22.18 -17.98
CA VAL A 53 10.26 -20.72 -17.92
C VAL A 53 11.50 -20.40 -17.11
N SER A 54 12.55 -19.88 -17.75
CA SER A 54 13.69 -19.31 -17.04
C SER A 54 13.18 -18.12 -16.21
N GLY A 55 13.50 -18.08 -14.90
CA GLY A 55 13.08 -17.00 -14.01
C GLY A 55 13.57 -15.64 -14.52
N ASP A 56 12.70 -14.91 -15.22
CA ASP A 56 12.96 -13.53 -15.61
C ASP A 56 12.64 -12.62 -14.41
N PRO A 57 13.64 -11.99 -13.74
CA PRO A 57 13.39 -11.12 -12.60
C PRO A 57 12.65 -9.83 -12.98
N GLY A 58 12.41 -9.62 -14.26
CA GLY A 58 11.80 -8.44 -14.81
C GLY A 58 12.70 -7.20 -14.76
N ARG A 59 12.24 -6.15 -15.42
CA ARG A 59 12.83 -4.82 -15.29
C ARG A 59 12.35 -4.18 -13.97
N VAL A 60 13.18 -3.34 -13.38
CA VAL A 60 12.78 -2.46 -12.29
C VAL A 60 12.90 -1.02 -12.75
N THR A 61 11.83 -0.27 -12.67
CA THR A 61 11.81 1.17 -12.97
C THR A 61 12.52 1.96 -11.87
N LEU A 62 12.92 3.20 -12.18
CA LEU A 62 13.51 4.10 -11.20
C LEU A 62 12.47 4.47 -10.12
N HIS A 63 12.62 3.93 -8.93
CA HIS A 63 11.66 4.05 -7.85
C HIS A 63 11.86 5.33 -7.04
N ARG A 64 10.96 6.31 -7.18
CA ARG A 64 10.90 7.50 -6.32
C ARG A 64 10.39 7.12 -4.93
N LEU A 65 10.96 7.72 -3.88
CA LEU A 65 10.38 7.56 -2.54
C LEU A 65 8.95 8.14 -2.52
N ASN A 66 8.00 7.35 -2.07
CA ASN A 66 6.66 7.83 -1.78
C ASN A 66 6.64 8.65 -0.48
N ARG A 67 5.49 9.23 -0.11
CA ARG A 67 5.37 10.09 1.09
C ARG A 67 5.74 9.35 2.38
N ALA A 68 5.34 8.10 2.54
CA ALA A 68 5.64 7.29 3.72
C ALA A 68 7.14 6.94 3.79
N GLU A 69 7.74 6.55 2.68
CA GLU A 69 9.17 6.26 2.56
C GLU A 69 10.02 7.51 2.80
N TYR A 70 9.60 8.67 2.27
CA TYR A 70 10.29 9.94 2.50
C TYR A 70 10.29 10.31 3.99
N ASP A 71 9.10 10.32 4.64
CA ASP A 71 8.98 10.65 6.07
C ASP A 71 9.78 9.70 6.96
N ALA A 72 9.74 8.39 6.68
CA ALA A 72 10.51 7.40 7.41
C ALA A 72 12.02 7.58 7.18
N THR A 73 12.43 7.88 5.94
CA THR A 73 13.85 8.10 5.61
C THR A 73 14.41 9.35 6.30
N VAL A 74 13.71 10.49 6.30
CA VAL A 74 14.19 11.70 6.98
C VAL A 74 14.17 11.55 8.50
N ARG A 75 13.22 10.79 9.06
CA ARG A 75 13.22 10.42 10.48
C ARG A 75 14.50 9.64 10.84
N ASP A 76 14.86 8.61 10.06
CA ASP A 76 16.00 7.75 10.36
C ASP A 76 17.34 8.40 10.03
N LEU A 77 17.37 9.34 9.08
CA LEU A 77 18.56 10.09 8.68
C LEU A 77 18.87 11.27 9.62
N LEU A 78 17.83 12.02 10.02
CA LEU A 78 17.92 13.32 10.67
C LEU A 78 17.19 13.39 12.03
N GLY A 79 16.50 12.32 12.47
CA GLY A 79 15.68 12.33 13.68
C GLY A 79 14.40 13.16 13.56
N ASP A 80 14.00 13.57 12.35
CA ASP A 80 12.82 14.40 12.15
C ASP A 80 11.52 13.60 12.25
N THR A 81 10.62 14.01 13.12
CA THR A 81 9.31 13.39 13.34
C THR A 81 8.14 14.23 12.87
N THR A 82 8.41 15.36 12.21
CA THR A 82 7.37 16.30 11.77
C THR A 82 6.55 15.82 10.57
N ARG A 83 7.05 14.78 9.86
CA ARG A 83 6.40 14.19 8.68
C ARG A 83 6.17 15.22 7.57
N PRO A 84 7.25 15.80 7.02
CA PRO A 84 7.16 16.89 6.05
C PRO A 84 6.43 16.50 4.75
N ALA A 85 6.38 15.21 4.41
CA ALA A 85 5.67 14.75 3.22
C ALA A 85 4.14 14.83 3.33
N ARG A 86 3.56 15.20 4.47
CA ARG A 86 2.13 15.52 4.58
C ARG A 86 1.70 16.67 3.66
N ASP A 87 2.61 17.61 3.42
CA ASP A 87 2.37 18.79 2.57
C ASP A 87 2.71 18.53 1.10
N PHE A 88 3.14 17.31 0.74
CA PHE A 88 3.43 16.94 -0.64
C PHE A 88 2.13 16.56 -1.38
N PRO A 89 2.09 16.69 -2.71
CA PRO A 89 1.04 16.06 -3.50
C PRO A 89 0.89 14.59 -3.14
N THR A 90 -0.34 14.08 -3.20
CA THR A 90 -0.60 12.65 -2.95
C THR A 90 0.08 11.79 -3.99
N ASP A 91 0.59 10.65 -3.55
CA ASP A 91 1.14 9.65 -4.45
C ASP A 91 0.01 8.92 -5.20
N ASP A 92 0.23 8.65 -6.49
CA ASP A 92 -0.66 7.82 -7.27
C ASP A 92 -0.51 6.34 -6.85
N HIS A 93 -1.58 5.56 -7.04
CA HIS A 93 -1.59 4.14 -6.73
C HIS A 93 -1.50 3.31 -8.01
N GLY A 94 -0.62 2.33 -8.00
CA GLY A 94 -0.51 1.33 -9.05
C GLY A 94 -0.58 -0.08 -8.47
N TYR A 95 -1.41 -0.95 -9.04
CA TYR A 95 -1.57 -2.34 -8.60
C TYR A 95 -1.90 -2.48 -7.10
N GLY A 96 -2.70 -1.55 -6.56
CA GLY A 96 -3.14 -1.54 -5.17
C GLY A 96 -2.19 -0.85 -4.18
N PHE A 97 -1.01 -0.35 -4.62
CA PHE A 97 0.02 0.22 -3.73
C PHE A 97 0.52 1.60 -4.19
N ASP A 98 0.81 2.46 -3.22
CA ASP A 98 1.34 3.82 -3.42
C ASP A 98 2.88 3.86 -3.58
N ASN A 99 3.53 2.71 -3.53
CA ASN A 99 4.97 2.57 -3.77
C ASN A 99 5.31 2.03 -5.17
N ASN A 100 4.35 2.02 -6.10
CA ASN A 100 4.59 1.52 -7.45
C ASN A 100 5.36 2.55 -8.29
N ALA A 101 6.54 2.17 -8.77
CA ALA A 101 7.46 3.04 -9.50
C ALA A 101 6.89 3.53 -10.85
N ASP A 102 6.00 2.76 -11.49
CA ASP A 102 5.44 3.12 -12.81
C ASP A 102 4.49 4.32 -12.76
N VAL A 103 3.94 4.63 -11.57
CA VAL A 103 2.99 5.73 -11.38
C VAL A 103 3.56 6.90 -10.57
N LEU A 104 4.70 6.70 -9.89
CA LEU A 104 5.31 7.72 -9.05
C LEU A 104 6.03 8.79 -9.88
N SER A 105 5.33 9.82 -10.31
CA SER A 105 5.86 10.95 -11.08
C SER A 105 6.55 12.01 -10.21
N LEU A 106 7.37 12.85 -10.83
CA LEU A 106 8.00 14.03 -10.20
C LEU A 106 7.46 15.31 -10.85
N SER A 107 6.47 15.92 -10.23
CA SER A 107 5.93 17.20 -10.69
C SER A 107 6.79 18.39 -10.25
N PRO A 108 6.73 19.54 -10.96
CA PRO A 108 7.40 20.78 -10.53
C PRO A 108 7.03 21.19 -9.10
N LEU A 109 5.76 21.09 -8.72
CA LEU A 109 5.30 21.37 -7.36
C LEU A 109 5.96 20.46 -6.32
N LEU A 110 6.06 19.16 -6.62
CA LEU A 110 6.72 18.21 -5.71
C LEU A 110 8.20 18.53 -5.55
N LEU A 111 8.88 18.96 -6.62
CA LEU A 111 10.28 19.40 -6.54
C LEU A 111 10.46 20.63 -5.64
N GLU A 112 9.57 21.62 -5.73
CA GLU A 112 9.56 22.78 -4.83
C GLU A 112 9.35 22.36 -3.36
N LYS A 113 8.44 21.40 -3.13
CA LYS A 113 8.20 20.86 -1.79
C LYS A 113 9.43 20.14 -1.24
N TYR A 114 10.14 19.34 -2.05
CA TYR A 114 11.40 18.72 -1.64
C TYR A 114 12.46 19.76 -1.28
N ALA A 115 12.61 20.84 -2.06
CA ALA A 115 13.58 21.89 -1.77
C ALA A 115 13.25 22.60 -0.44
N THR A 116 11.98 22.93 -0.22
CA THR A 116 11.51 23.56 1.03
C THR A 116 11.70 22.64 2.24
N ALA A 117 11.38 21.35 2.09
CA ALA A 117 11.57 20.37 3.15
C ALA A 117 13.06 20.19 3.48
N ALA A 118 13.93 20.07 2.46
CA ALA A 118 15.37 19.93 2.63
C ALA A 118 15.97 21.12 3.40
N GLU A 119 15.52 22.34 3.12
CA GLU A 119 15.93 23.52 3.85
C GLU A 119 15.59 23.44 5.33
N LYS A 120 14.30 23.20 5.66
CA LYS A 120 13.84 23.10 7.05
C LYS A 120 14.53 21.97 7.81
N LEU A 121 14.66 20.80 7.20
CA LEU A 121 15.29 19.62 7.78
C LEU A 121 16.76 19.89 8.14
N VAL A 122 17.52 20.47 7.21
CA VAL A 122 18.94 20.78 7.45
C VAL A 122 19.09 21.86 8.53
N GLU A 123 18.29 22.93 8.51
CA GLU A 123 18.36 23.98 9.53
C GLU A 123 18.04 23.41 10.92
N THR A 124 16.99 22.61 11.04
CA THR A 124 16.58 22.00 12.32
C THR A 124 17.66 21.06 12.85
N ALA A 125 18.12 20.11 12.03
CA ALA A 125 19.13 19.13 12.44
C ALA A 125 20.49 19.80 12.75
N TRP A 126 20.83 20.86 12.03
CA TRP A 126 22.03 21.65 12.32
C TRP A 126 21.94 22.38 13.66
N ALA A 127 20.81 23.04 13.94
CA ALA A 127 20.55 23.72 15.19
C ALA A 127 20.60 22.76 16.39
N GLN A 128 20.16 21.53 16.20
CA GLN A 128 20.21 20.45 17.21
C GLN A 128 21.60 19.80 17.35
N GLY A 129 22.57 20.20 16.52
CA GLY A 129 23.93 19.67 16.55
C GLY A 129 24.11 18.25 15.95
N GLN A 130 23.06 17.67 15.38
CA GLN A 130 23.06 16.30 14.85
C GLN A 130 23.98 16.10 13.64
N LEU A 131 24.21 17.18 12.86
CA LEU A 131 25.02 17.16 11.65
C LEU A 131 26.47 17.58 11.86
N ARG A 132 26.84 18.01 13.08
CA ARG A 132 28.17 18.52 13.36
C ARG A 132 29.05 17.39 13.90
N THR A 133 29.97 16.91 13.10
CA THR A 133 30.98 15.92 13.51
C THR A 133 32.28 16.55 13.98
N CYS A 134 32.50 17.83 13.64
CA CYS A 134 33.70 18.60 13.97
C CYS A 134 33.39 20.11 13.99
N ALA A 135 34.34 20.93 14.45
CA ALA A 135 34.26 22.38 14.39
C ALA A 135 34.76 22.90 13.03
N LEU A 136 33.94 23.70 12.36
CA LEU A 136 34.34 24.37 11.12
C LEU A 136 35.31 25.51 11.42
N ASP A 137 36.55 25.35 10.97
CA ASP A 137 37.54 26.43 11.00
C ASP A 137 37.17 27.47 9.93
N ALA A 138 37.12 28.75 10.33
CA ALA A 138 36.81 29.85 9.43
C ALA A 138 37.86 30.04 8.31
N LEU A 139 39.12 29.72 8.58
CA LEU A 139 40.23 29.88 7.63
C LEU A 139 40.45 28.65 6.76
N ASN A 140 40.19 27.45 7.31
CA ASN A 140 40.33 26.17 6.60
C ASN A 140 39.15 25.22 6.90
N PRO A 141 37.95 25.53 6.39
CA PRO A 141 36.76 24.76 6.70
C PRO A 141 36.68 23.41 5.97
N GLU A 142 37.44 23.21 4.90
CA GLU A 142 37.29 22.08 3.96
C GLU A 142 37.42 20.71 4.61
N PRO A 143 38.41 20.41 5.47
CA PRO A 143 38.54 19.06 6.03
C PRO A 143 37.31 18.63 6.86
N CYS A 144 36.81 19.55 7.69
CA CYS A 144 35.61 19.29 8.49
C CYS A 144 34.33 19.21 7.62
N ALA A 145 34.20 20.12 6.64
CA ALA A 145 33.10 20.11 5.70
C ALA A 145 33.06 18.80 4.89
N ARG A 146 34.20 18.31 4.47
CA ARG A 146 34.34 17.04 3.74
C ARG A 146 33.88 15.86 4.60
N ASP A 147 34.28 15.80 5.86
CA ASP A 147 33.83 14.74 6.78
C ASP A 147 32.31 14.78 6.96
N ILE A 148 31.73 15.96 7.25
CA ILE A 148 30.28 16.12 7.43
C ILE A 148 29.53 15.68 6.18
N VAL A 149 29.91 16.21 5.01
CA VAL A 149 29.20 15.97 3.73
C VAL A 149 29.34 14.50 3.30
N SER A 150 30.54 13.91 3.43
CA SER A 150 30.76 12.51 3.06
C SER A 150 29.91 11.54 3.87
N ARG A 151 29.93 11.70 5.21
CA ARG A 151 29.14 10.84 6.10
C ARG A 151 27.64 10.99 5.87
N PHE A 152 27.19 12.23 5.68
CA PHE A 152 25.79 12.48 5.44
C PHE A 152 25.33 11.90 4.09
N ALA A 153 26.08 12.18 3.02
CA ALA A 153 25.75 11.70 1.67
C ALA A 153 25.82 10.16 1.59
N ARG A 154 26.78 9.48 2.25
CA ARG A 154 26.81 8.02 2.31
C ARG A 154 25.52 7.43 2.88
N ARG A 155 25.02 7.99 3.97
CA ARG A 155 23.77 7.54 4.59
C ARG A 155 22.56 7.90 3.73
N ALA A 156 22.49 9.16 3.25
CA ALA A 156 21.36 9.66 2.47
C ALA A 156 21.23 8.94 1.12
N TRP A 157 22.33 8.61 0.45
CA TRP A 157 22.36 7.92 -0.83
C TRP A 157 22.48 6.40 -0.69
N ARG A 158 22.57 5.91 0.56
CA ARG A 158 22.51 4.48 0.90
C ARG A 158 23.63 3.65 0.26
N ARG A 159 24.76 4.29 -0.07
CA ARG A 159 25.94 3.70 -0.70
C ARG A 159 27.18 4.53 -0.41
N PRO A 160 28.38 3.98 -0.62
CA PRO A 160 29.62 4.78 -0.64
C PRO A 160 29.51 5.95 -1.64
N VAL A 161 30.12 7.07 -1.27
CA VAL A 161 30.24 8.25 -2.15
C VAL A 161 31.66 8.36 -2.65
N THR A 162 31.83 8.75 -3.93
CA THR A 162 33.18 8.94 -4.49
C THR A 162 33.73 10.30 -4.10
N SER A 163 35.07 10.44 -4.20
CA SER A 163 35.73 11.72 -3.93
C SER A 163 35.21 12.83 -4.84
N GLU A 164 34.96 12.52 -6.12
CA GLU A 164 34.42 13.46 -7.12
C GLU A 164 32.98 13.90 -6.79
N GLU A 165 32.17 13.01 -6.23
CA GLU A 165 30.83 13.36 -5.77
C GLU A 165 30.89 14.33 -4.58
N VAL A 166 31.78 14.08 -3.63
CA VAL A 166 32.00 14.97 -2.48
C VAL A 166 32.56 16.32 -2.93
N ASP A 167 33.53 16.33 -3.85
CA ASP A 167 34.10 17.56 -4.42
C ASP A 167 33.04 18.42 -5.12
N ARG A 168 32.11 17.79 -5.86
CA ARG A 168 30.98 18.51 -6.45
C ARG A 168 30.07 19.15 -5.40
N LEU A 169 29.78 18.46 -4.30
CA LEU A 169 28.97 18.99 -3.20
C LEU A 169 29.69 20.14 -2.49
N LEU A 170 31.01 20.02 -2.29
CA LEU A 170 31.82 21.05 -1.62
C LEU A 170 31.99 22.34 -2.44
N ARG A 171 31.61 22.38 -3.73
CA ARG A 171 31.49 23.63 -4.48
C ARG A 171 30.54 24.63 -3.82
N ALA A 172 29.60 24.15 -2.99
CA ALA A 172 28.75 24.98 -2.19
C ALA A 172 29.51 25.87 -1.21
N LEU A 173 30.66 25.42 -0.66
CA LEU A 173 31.53 26.26 0.17
C LEU A 173 32.14 27.41 -0.63
N THR A 174 32.60 27.10 -1.86
CA THR A 174 33.14 28.13 -2.75
C THR A 174 32.07 29.17 -3.10
N LEU A 175 30.85 28.72 -3.40
CA LEU A 175 29.73 29.60 -3.67
C LEU A 175 29.39 30.50 -2.48
N ALA A 176 29.26 29.93 -1.27
CA ALA A 176 29.01 30.68 -0.05
C ALA A 176 30.09 31.75 0.19
N LYS A 177 31.37 31.39 0.05
CA LYS A 177 32.49 32.32 0.17
C LYS A 177 32.41 33.48 -0.86
N GLN A 178 32.02 33.19 -2.11
CA GLN A 178 31.86 34.22 -3.15
C GLN A 178 30.72 35.20 -2.85
N GLN A 179 29.70 34.75 -2.13
CA GLN A 179 28.56 35.57 -1.68
C GLN A 179 28.83 36.31 -0.35
N GLY A 180 29.99 36.08 0.28
CA GLY A 180 30.32 36.63 1.58
C GLY A 180 29.67 35.90 2.76
N ASP A 181 29.14 34.72 2.53
CA ASP A 181 28.52 33.86 3.52
C ASP A 181 29.55 33.09 4.35
N THR A 182 29.09 32.50 5.46
CA THR A 182 29.93 31.69 6.34
C THR A 182 30.20 30.29 5.77
N PRO A 183 31.29 29.62 6.19
CA PRO A 183 31.50 28.21 5.83
C PRO A 183 30.33 27.29 6.26
N GLU A 184 29.69 27.61 7.37
CA GLU A 184 28.47 26.90 7.81
C GLU A 184 27.35 26.98 6.78
N ALA A 185 27.09 28.15 6.21
CA ALA A 185 26.08 28.32 5.17
C ALA A 185 26.41 27.45 3.93
N GLY A 186 27.69 27.37 3.56
CA GLY A 186 28.16 26.51 2.49
C GLY A 186 27.96 25.02 2.76
N VAL A 187 28.24 24.55 3.98
CA VAL A 187 27.99 23.15 4.37
C VAL A 187 26.47 22.87 4.35
N LYS A 188 25.65 23.72 4.92
CA LYS A 188 24.19 23.56 4.88
C LYS A 188 23.66 23.49 3.44
N LEU A 189 24.17 24.32 2.53
CA LEU A 189 23.80 24.28 1.12
C LEU A 189 24.20 22.94 0.48
N ALA A 190 25.39 22.41 0.78
CA ALA A 190 25.80 21.07 0.34
C ALA A 190 24.86 19.98 0.82
N LEU A 191 24.47 20.00 2.12
CA LEU A 191 23.54 19.04 2.70
C LEU A 191 22.12 19.13 2.12
N ARG A 192 21.62 20.34 1.84
CA ARG A 192 20.36 20.56 1.11
C ARG A 192 20.45 19.94 -0.30
N THR A 193 21.59 20.15 -0.99
CA THR A 193 21.82 19.55 -2.32
C THR A 193 21.79 18.03 -2.28
N VAL A 194 22.31 17.40 -1.22
CA VAL A 194 22.20 15.94 -1.04
C VAL A 194 20.74 15.50 -0.97
N LEU A 195 19.88 16.21 -0.22
CA LEU A 195 18.47 15.85 0.01
C LEU A 195 17.55 16.10 -1.21
N VAL A 196 17.94 16.95 -2.15
CA VAL A 196 17.20 17.17 -3.41
C VAL A 196 17.79 16.40 -4.58
N SER A 197 18.87 15.66 -4.36
CA SER A 197 19.53 14.85 -5.38
C SER A 197 18.66 13.65 -5.79
N PRO A 198 18.67 13.24 -7.08
CA PRO A 198 18.06 11.98 -7.50
C PRO A 198 18.55 10.77 -6.69
N HIS A 199 19.82 10.75 -6.24
CA HIS A 199 20.36 9.68 -5.39
C HIS A 199 19.68 9.57 -4.04
N PHE A 200 19.10 10.64 -3.51
CA PHE A 200 18.29 10.61 -2.29
C PHE A 200 16.83 10.29 -2.60
N LEU A 201 16.24 11.02 -3.55
CA LEU A 201 14.82 10.97 -3.84
C LEU A 201 14.37 9.66 -4.51
N PHE A 202 15.31 8.92 -5.10
CA PHE A 202 15.05 7.66 -5.78
C PHE A 202 15.90 6.53 -5.21
N ARG A 203 15.38 5.31 -5.27
CA ARG A 203 16.14 4.08 -5.06
C ARG A 203 16.78 3.73 -6.40
N VAL A 204 18.06 4.09 -6.55
CA VAL A 204 18.77 3.92 -7.82
C VAL A 204 19.44 2.55 -7.83
N GLU A 205 19.03 1.71 -8.76
CA GLU A 205 19.71 0.46 -9.12
C GLU A 205 20.41 0.70 -10.46
N LYS A 206 21.73 0.77 -10.43
CA LYS A 206 22.52 1.09 -11.64
C LYS A 206 22.52 -0.09 -12.59
N ASP A 207 22.14 0.15 -13.82
CA ASP A 207 22.23 -0.84 -14.88
C ASP A 207 23.41 -0.53 -15.80
N PRO A 208 24.48 -1.35 -15.79
CA PRO A 208 25.62 -1.13 -16.70
C PRO A 208 25.24 -1.28 -18.17
N GLU A 209 24.22 -2.11 -18.45
CA GLU A 209 23.70 -2.38 -19.79
C GLU A 209 22.18 -2.21 -19.78
N PRO A 210 21.67 -0.96 -19.85
CA PRO A 210 20.24 -0.67 -19.65
C PRO A 210 19.30 -1.38 -20.64
N THR A 211 19.80 -1.77 -21.82
CA THR A 211 19.03 -2.47 -22.86
C THR A 211 19.25 -3.98 -22.87
N SER A 212 20.05 -4.53 -21.95
CA SER A 212 20.31 -5.97 -21.89
C SER A 212 19.13 -6.73 -21.29
N ALA A 213 18.67 -7.77 -22.01
CA ALA A 213 17.68 -8.71 -21.48
C ALA A 213 18.29 -9.72 -20.49
N THR A 214 19.63 -9.77 -20.37
CA THR A 214 20.30 -10.71 -19.48
C THR A 214 20.13 -10.27 -18.03
N PRO A 215 19.59 -11.13 -17.13
CA PRO A 215 19.50 -10.83 -15.71
C PRO A 215 20.88 -10.60 -15.08
N ARG A 216 20.97 -9.58 -14.22
CA ARG A 216 22.12 -9.35 -13.35
C ARG A 216 21.73 -9.42 -11.89
N ARG A 217 22.60 -9.92 -11.04
CA ARG A 217 22.45 -9.77 -9.59
C ARG A 217 22.63 -8.33 -9.16
N LEU A 218 21.84 -7.91 -8.19
CA LEU A 218 22.02 -6.63 -7.50
C LEU A 218 23.33 -6.62 -6.73
N ASP A 219 23.95 -5.44 -6.61
CA ASP A 219 25.04 -5.26 -5.66
C ASP A 219 24.53 -5.25 -4.21
N ASP A 220 25.46 -5.32 -3.26
CA ASP A 220 25.07 -5.42 -1.84
C ASP A 220 24.35 -4.17 -1.31
N PHE A 221 24.67 -2.96 -1.83
CA PHE A 221 23.97 -1.73 -1.43
C PHE A 221 22.60 -1.60 -2.06
N GLU A 222 22.43 -2.06 -3.30
CA GLU A 222 21.13 -2.19 -3.97
C GLU A 222 20.23 -3.15 -3.18
N LEU A 223 20.76 -4.33 -2.77
CA LEU A 223 20.06 -5.29 -1.93
C LEU A 223 19.71 -4.72 -0.54
N ALA A 224 20.65 -4.03 0.11
CA ALA A 224 20.39 -3.37 1.38
C ALA A 224 19.23 -2.37 1.28
N SER A 225 19.22 -1.56 0.22
CA SER A 225 18.16 -0.60 -0.05
C SER A 225 16.84 -1.30 -0.31
N ARG A 226 16.82 -2.33 -1.18
CA ARG A 226 15.60 -3.08 -1.51
C ARG A 226 15.00 -3.72 -0.26
N LEU A 227 15.81 -4.39 0.55
CA LEU A 227 15.38 -5.04 1.79
C LEU A 227 14.84 -4.05 2.82
N SER A 228 15.52 -2.92 3.02
CA SER A 228 15.12 -1.95 4.04
C SER A 228 13.83 -1.21 3.66
N TYR A 229 13.65 -0.84 2.41
CA TYR A 229 12.41 -0.22 1.97
C TYR A 229 11.24 -1.20 1.92
N PHE A 230 11.49 -2.47 1.61
CA PHE A 230 10.47 -3.51 1.71
C PHE A 230 9.96 -3.68 3.13
N LEU A 231 10.86 -3.86 4.11
CA LEU A 231 10.47 -4.23 5.48
C LEU A 231 10.16 -3.01 6.37
N TRP A 232 10.84 -1.89 6.17
CA TRP A 232 10.77 -0.71 7.02
C TRP A 232 10.22 0.54 6.33
N SER A 233 10.02 0.50 5.02
CA SER A 233 9.72 1.69 4.17
C SER A 233 10.71 2.83 4.45
N SER A 234 11.97 2.51 4.77
CA SER A 234 13.00 3.47 5.17
C SER A 234 14.39 3.02 4.71
N MET A 235 15.36 3.91 4.88
CA MET A 235 16.76 3.66 4.53
C MET A 235 17.38 2.52 5.35
N PRO A 236 18.44 1.85 4.82
CA PRO A 236 19.22 0.87 5.58
C PRO A 236 19.81 1.48 6.85
N ASP A 237 19.81 0.71 7.92
CA ASP A 237 20.56 1.04 9.14
C ASP A 237 22.06 0.73 9.00
N GLU A 238 22.84 1.15 9.98
CA GLU A 238 24.29 0.96 9.93
C GLU A 238 24.71 -0.52 9.90
N PRO A 239 24.12 -1.46 10.67
CA PRO A 239 24.43 -2.88 10.55
C PRO A 239 24.20 -3.45 9.14
N LEU A 240 23.12 -3.05 8.48
CA LEU A 240 22.82 -3.50 7.12
C LEU A 240 23.80 -2.91 6.09
N LEU A 241 24.16 -1.61 6.23
CA LEU A 241 25.17 -0.98 5.39
C LEU A 241 26.56 -1.61 5.58
N GLN A 242 26.92 -1.98 6.80
CA GLN A 242 28.19 -2.69 7.09
C GLN A 242 28.22 -4.08 6.46
N ALA A 243 27.09 -4.82 6.51
CA ALA A 243 26.98 -6.11 5.81
C ALA A 243 27.17 -5.94 4.30
N ALA A 244 26.60 -4.87 3.73
CA ALA A 244 26.79 -4.51 2.32
C ALA A 244 28.25 -4.16 1.99
N GLU A 245 28.92 -3.34 2.82
CA GLU A 245 30.33 -2.99 2.65
C GLU A 245 31.26 -4.21 2.69
N GLN A 246 30.89 -5.24 3.44
CA GLN A 246 31.62 -6.49 3.56
C GLN A 246 31.28 -7.50 2.44
N GLY A 247 30.39 -7.15 1.51
CA GLY A 247 29.98 -8.02 0.40
C GLY A 247 29.21 -9.27 0.84
N LYS A 248 28.56 -9.23 2.00
CA LYS A 248 27.91 -10.40 2.62
C LYS A 248 26.46 -10.63 2.17
N LEU A 249 25.74 -9.58 1.78
CA LEU A 249 24.28 -9.66 1.51
C LEU A 249 23.94 -10.55 0.31
N ARG A 250 24.91 -10.86 -0.55
CA ARG A 250 24.71 -11.81 -1.65
C ARG A 250 24.72 -13.27 -1.22
N THR A 251 24.97 -13.58 0.06
CA THR A 251 24.84 -14.93 0.59
C THR A 251 23.45 -15.14 1.16
N PRO A 252 22.73 -16.23 0.82
CA PRO A 252 21.38 -16.50 1.33
C PRO A 252 21.29 -16.45 2.85
N ALA A 253 22.28 -17.04 3.56
CA ALA A 253 22.28 -17.10 5.01
C ALA A 253 22.37 -15.71 5.69
N GLU A 254 23.18 -14.78 5.14
CA GLU A 254 23.25 -13.42 5.68
C GLU A 254 21.98 -12.64 5.37
N LEU A 255 21.44 -12.79 4.15
CA LEU A 255 20.20 -12.12 3.75
C LEU A 255 19.04 -12.56 4.64
N GLU A 256 18.93 -13.86 4.93
CA GLU A 256 17.97 -14.42 5.89
C GLU A 256 18.18 -13.87 7.31
N ALA A 257 19.42 -13.85 7.79
CA ALA A 257 19.74 -13.32 9.12
C ALA A 257 19.35 -11.84 9.27
N GLN A 258 19.65 -11.03 8.25
CA GLN A 258 19.27 -9.61 8.25
C GLN A 258 17.74 -9.45 8.15
N MET A 259 17.05 -10.22 7.34
CA MET A 259 15.58 -10.20 7.26
C MET A 259 14.95 -10.49 8.63
N HIS A 260 15.37 -11.56 9.31
CA HIS A 260 14.85 -11.90 10.65
C HIS A 260 15.15 -10.80 11.69
N ARG A 261 16.37 -10.26 11.70
CA ARG A 261 16.73 -9.13 12.55
C ARG A 261 15.81 -7.93 12.32
N MET A 262 15.54 -7.63 11.05
CA MET A 262 14.75 -6.48 10.65
C MET A 262 13.25 -6.66 10.95
N LEU A 263 12.71 -7.88 10.84
CA LEU A 263 11.33 -8.17 11.25
C LEU A 263 11.14 -8.07 12.77
N ALA A 264 12.18 -8.35 13.55
CA ALA A 264 12.17 -8.19 15.01
C ALA A 264 12.30 -6.72 15.47
N ASP A 265 12.71 -5.80 14.58
CA ASP A 265 12.85 -4.38 14.88
C ASP A 265 11.48 -3.67 14.88
N PRO A 266 11.20 -2.72 15.79
CA PRO A 266 9.97 -1.94 15.79
C PRO A 266 9.66 -1.23 14.46
N LYS A 267 10.63 -0.96 13.62
CA LYS A 267 10.44 -0.38 12.27
C LYS A 267 9.66 -1.31 11.33
N ALA A 268 9.65 -2.62 11.59
CA ALA A 268 8.84 -3.57 10.80
C ALA A 268 7.34 -3.29 10.87
N ARG A 269 6.89 -2.47 11.84
CA ARG A 269 5.53 -1.93 11.85
C ARG A 269 5.19 -1.15 10.56
N ALA A 270 6.18 -0.64 9.85
CA ALA A 270 5.98 -0.02 8.54
C ALA A 270 5.37 -1.00 7.52
N LEU A 271 5.76 -2.29 7.57
CA LEU A 271 5.17 -3.32 6.71
C LEU A 271 3.68 -3.50 7.02
N VAL A 272 3.30 -3.43 8.31
CA VAL A 272 1.88 -3.49 8.71
C VAL A 272 1.10 -2.30 8.16
N SER A 273 1.57 -1.07 8.40
CA SER A 273 0.83 0.14 7.99
C SER A 273 0.86 0.38 6.48
N ASN A 274 1.96 0.01 5.80
CA ASN A 274 2.14 0.32 4.38
C ASN A 274 1.75 -0.83 3.46
N PHE A 275 2.09 -2.08 3.77
CA PHE A 275 1.62 -3.22 2.99
C PHE A 275 0.20 -3.63 3.41
N ALA A 276 0.00 -4.12 4.65
CA ALA A 276 -1.29 -4.63 5.07
C ALA A 276 -2.38 -3.55 5.07
N GLY A 277 -2.03 -2.31 5.43
CA GLY A 277 -2.93 -1.17 5.39
C GLY A 277 -3.52 -0.89 4.01
N GLN A 278 -2.79 -1.17 2.94
CA GLN A 278 -3.23 -1.04 1.56
C GLN A 278 -3.88 -2.33 1.05
N TRP A 279 -3.24 -3.47 1.25
CA TRP A 279 -3.77 -4.77 0.86
C TRP A 279 -5.16 -5.05 1.45
N LEU A 280 -5.38 -4.74 2.73
CA LEU A 280 -6.66 -4.92 3.43
C LEU A 280 -7.57 -3.68 3.36
N PHE A 281 -7.17 -2.61 2.65
CA PHE A 281 -7.88 -1.33 2.50
C PHE A 281 -8.12 -0.57 3.81
N THR A 282 -7.43 -0.92 4.92
CA THR A 282 -7.65 -0.25 6.20
C THR A 282 -7.32 1.23 6.19
N ARG A 283 -6.46 1.70 5.26
CA ARG A 283 -6.20 3.12 5.04
C ARG A 283 -7.42 3.89 4.53
N ALA A 284 -8.31 3.24 3.76
CA ALA A 284 -9.55 3.85 3.29
C ALA A 284 -10.54 4.15 4.43
N LEU A 285 -10.28 3.59 5.63
CA LEU A 285 -11.08 3.88 6.82
C LEU A 285 -11.03 5.37 7.20
N ASP A 286 -9.95 6.10 6.85
CA ASP A 286 -9.81 7.54 7.10
C ASP A 286 -10.86 8.37 6.35
N SER A 287 -11.27 7.91 5.17
CA SER A 287 -12.28 8.57 4.33
C SER A 287 -13.67 7.92 4.42
N ALA A 288 -13.83 6.87 5.24
CA ALA A 288 -15.13 6.23 5.42
C ALA A 288 -16.08 7.13 6.22
N GLU A 289 -17.26 7.40 5.66
CA GLU A 289 -18.29 8.26 6.26
C GLU A 289 -19.64 7.55 6.32
N PRO A 290 -19.83 6.58 7.25
CA PRO A 290 -21.13 6.01 7.53
C PRO A 290 -22.13 7.08 7.95
N ASP A 291 -23.38 6.99 7.48
CA ASP A 291 -24.43 7.96 7.77
C ASP A 291 -24.62 8.10 9.29
N PRO A 292 -24.38 9.27 9.87
CA PRO A 292 -24.49 9.46 11.32
C PRO A 292 -25.92 9.32 11.86
N ALA A 293 -26.95 9.46 11.02
CA ALA A 293 -28.33 9.23 11.43
C ALA A 293 -28.62 7.74 11.64
N LEU A 294 -27.94 6.86 10.92
CA LEU A 294 -28.09 5.41 11.00
C LEU A 294 -27.02 4.79 11.91
N TYR A 295 -25.79 5.31 11.82
CA TYR A 295 -24.60 4.72 12.44
C TYR A 295 -23.88 5.71 13.37
N GLY A 296 -24.64 6.45 14.20
CA GLY A 296 -24.11 7.49 15.10
C GLY A 296 -23.07 7.02 16.13
N ALA A 297 -22.89 5.70 16.29
CA ALA A 297 -21.79 5.14 17.08
C ALA A 297 -20.43 5.24 16.40
N PHE A 298 -20.37 5.40 15.05
CA PHE A 298 -19.13 5.54 14.30
C PHE A 298 -18.55 6.94 14.51
N ASN A 299 -17.41 7.00 15.15
CA ASN A 299 -16.68 8.23 15.44
C ASN A 299 -15.17 7.98 15.37
N GLU A 300 -14.37 9.02 15.51
CA GLU A 300 -12.92 8.92 15.37
C GLU A 300 -12.27 7.91 16.33
N LYS A 301 -12.77 7.77 17.56
CA LYS A 301 -12.24 6.80 18.52
C LYS A 301 -12.51 5.36 18.09
N LEU A 302 -13.70 5.11 17.54
CA LEU A 302 -14.06 3.78 17.04
C LEU A 302 -13.30 3.46 15.76
N ARG A 303 -13.17 4.43 14.85
CA ARG A 303 -12.36 4.32 13.62
C ARG A 303 -10.92 3.92 13.94
N GLU A 304 -10.29 4.63 14.86
CA GLU A 304 -8.91 4.34 15.28
C GLU A 304 -8.79 2.96 15.96
N ALA A 305 -9.75 2.57 16.79
CA ALA A 305 -9.76 1.26 17.42
C ALA A 305 -9.90 0.11 16.40
N MET A 306 -10.74 0.27 15.38
CA MET A 306 -10.87 -0.69 14.26
C MET A 306 -9.59 -0.80 13.43
N ARG A 307 -8.89 0.32 13.20
CA ARG A 307 -7.59 0.31 12.51
C ARG A 307 -6.57 -0.45 13.33
N GLN A 308 -6.43 -0.11 14.61
CA GLN A 308 -5.49 -0.75 15.53
C GLN A 308 -5.75 -2.25 15.68
N GLU A 309 -7.00 -2.69 15.68
CA GLU A 309 -7.35 -4.10 15.69
C GLU A 309 -6.66 -4.85 14.55
N THR A 310 -6.88 -4.41 13.32
CA THR A 310 -6.35 -5.08 12.14
C THR A 310 -4.82 -4.99 12.07
N GLU A 311 -4.25 -3.83 12.40
CA GLU A 311 -2.80 -3.65 12.45
C GLU A 311 -2.15 -4.59 13.47
N LEU A 312 -2.71 -4.72 14.67
CA LEU A 312 -2.14 -5.56 15.73
C LEU A 312 -2.30 -7.06 15.43
N VAL A 313 -3.42 -7.48 14.85
CA VAL A 313 -3.57 -8.87 14.37
C VAL A 313 -2.51 -9.16 13.32
N PHE A 314 -2.35 -8.32 12.31
CA PHE A 314 -1.35 -8.53 11.27
C PHE A 314 0.08 -8.49 11.81
N GLN A 315 0.37 -7.61 12.77
CA GLN A 315 1.66 -7.56 13.46
C GLN A 315 1.97 -8.87 14.18
N GLU A 316 0.98 -9.46 14.86
CA GLU A 316 1.15 -10.77 15.53
C GLU A 316 1.42 -11.89 14.52
N PHE A 317 0.82 -11.82 13.32
CA PHE A 317 1.11 -12.78 12.24
C PHE A 317 2.51 -12.62 11.65
N ILE A 318 3.07 -11.41 11.60
CA ILE A 318 4.46 -11.19 11.14
C ILE A 318 5.47 -11.73 12.16
N THR A 319 5.23 -11.52 13.45
CA THR A 319 6.22 -11.80 14.50
C THR A 319 5.98 -13.13 15.22
N GLY A 320 4.79 -13.69 15.09
CA GLY A 320 4.38 -14.94 15.74
C GLY A 320 4.56 -16.17 14.85
N ASP A 321 4.14 -17.31 15.39
CA ASP A 321 4.21 -18.62 14.71
C ASP A 321 2.85 -19.00 14.08
N HIS A 322 2.18 -18.02 13.44
CA HIS A 322 0.87 -18.20 12.80
C HIS A 322 1.02 -18.40 11.30
N LYS A 323 0.27 -19.35 10.73
CA LYS A 323 0.23 -19.56 9.28
C LYS A 323 -0.63 -18.48 8.61
N LEU A 324 -0.30 -18.13 7.36
CA LEU A 324 -1.09 -17.19 6.55
C LEU A 324 -2.58 -17.55 6.56
N ARG A 325 -2.89 -18.83 6.37
CA ARG A 325 -4.27 -19.34 6.30
C ARG A 325 -5.05 -19.12 7.60
N ASP A 326 -4.37 -19.06 8.75
CA ASP A 326 -5.00 -18.82 10.05
C ASP A 326 -5.45 -17.37 10.22
N LEU A 327 -5.00 -16.43 9.37
CA LEU A 327 -5.52 -15.07 9.33
C LEU A 327 -7.03 -15.01 9.01
N ILE A 328 -7.50 -15.99 8.25
CA ILE A 328 -8.90 -16.10 7.80
C ILE A 328 -9.85 -16.42 8.96
N ASP A 329 -9.39 -17.18 9.96
CA ASP A 329 -10.22 -17.66 11.09
C ASP A 329 -9.53 -17.55 12.45
N ALA A 330 -8.58 -16.62 12.59
CA ALA A 330 -7.85 -16.40 13.83
C ALA A 330 -8.79 -16.38 15.06
N PRO A 331 -8.57 -17.24 16.05
CA PRO A 331 -9.45 -17.34 17.23
C PRO A 331 -9.17 -16.25 18.27
N PHE A 332 -8.60 -15.13 17.85
CA PHE A 332 -8.28 -13.99 18.68
C PHE A 332 -8.35 -12.67 17.88
N THR A 333 -8.48 -11.57 18.60
CA THR A 333 -8.32 -10.23 18.06
C THR A 333 -7.76 -9.28 19.12
N PHE A 334 -7.61 -7.99 18.78
CA PHE A 334 -7.16 -6.92 19.68
C PHE A 334 -8.23 -5.84 19.80
N VAL A 335 -8.82 -5.70 20.97
CA VAL A 335 -9.86 -4.70 21.22
C VAL A 335 -9.57 -3.88 22.48
N ASN A 336 -9.98 -2.62 22.48
CA ASN A 336 -10.15 -1.82 23.67
C ASN A 336 -11.62 -1.90 24.14
N ASP A 337 -11.96 -1.28 25.27
CA ASP A 337 -13.32 -1.33 25.84
C ASP A 337 -14.39 -0.80 24.86
N ALA A 338 -14.06 0.24 24.09
CA ALA A 338 -15.00 0.82 23.13
C ALA A 338 -15.32 -0.14 21.98
N LEU A 339 -14.28 -0.78 21.40
CA LEU A 339 -14.44 -1.71 20.30
C LEU A 339 -15.07 -3.02 20.76
N ALA A 340 -14.68 -3.52 21.95
CA ALA A 340 -15.32 -4.70 22.56
C ALA A 340 -16.82 -4.49 22.75
N THR A 341 -17.21 -3.34 23.33
CA THR A 341 -18.62 -2.96 23.50
C THR A 341 -19.34 -2.88 22.15
N HIS A 342 -18.69 -2.29 21.14
CA HIS A 342 -19.23 -2.18 19.78
C HIS A 342 -19.52 -3.55 19.16
N TYR A 343 -18.67 -4.54 19.40
CA TYR A 343 -18.82 -5.91 18.90
C TYR A 343 -19.73 -6.80 19.76
N GLY A 344 -20.16 -6.32 20.93
CA GLY A 344 -20.90 -7.14 21.91
C GLY A 344 -20.00 -8.13 22.65
N LEU A 345 -18.69 -7.89 22.69
CA LEU A 345 -17.71 -8.67 23.44
C LEU A 345 -17.54 -8.13 24.86
N PRO A 346 -17.13 -8.96 25.83
CA PRO A 346 -16.75 -8.48 27.16
C PRO A 346 -15.61 -7.46 27.07
N PRO A 347 -15.75 -6.25 27.64
CA PRO A 347 -14.68 -5.25 27.65
C PRO A 347 -13.44 -5.75 28.42
N PRO A 348 -12.23 -5.59 27.87
CA PRO A 348 -10.99 -6.03 28.51
C PRO A 348 -10.52 -5.14 29.68
N GLY A 349 -11.27 -4.09 30.05
CA GLY A 349 -10.91 -3.13 31.10
C GLY A 349 -9.76 -2.21 30.72
N SER A 350 -9.65 -1.85 29.44
CA SER A 350 -8.54 -1.06 28.93
C SER A 350 -8.96 -0.10 27.82
N GLY A 351 -8.47 1.14 27.91
CA GLY A 351 -8.58 2.12 26.82
C GLY A 351 -7.63 1.86 25.63
N THR A 352 -6.61 1.01 25.82
CA THR A 352 -5.71 0.55 24.77
C THR A 352 -6.06 -0.88 24.35
N PRO A 353 -5.83 -1.27 23.08
CA PRO A 353 -6.14 -2.62 22.61
C PRO A 353 -5.44 -3.71 23.44
N ARG A 354 -6.19 -4.75 23.74
CA ARG A 354 -5.73 -5.98 24.42
C ARG A 354 -6.11 -7.18 23.56
N ARG A 355 -5.24 -8.18 23.55
CA ARG A 355 -5.53 -9.46 22.91
C ARG A 355 -6.66 -10.16 23.67
N VAL A 356 -7.71 -10.54 22.94
CA VAL A 356 -8.86 -11.28 23.48
C VAL A 356 -9.07 -12.57 22.71
N ASP A 357 -9.53 -13.60 23.43
CA ASP A 357 -9.90 -14.88 22.83
C ASP A 357 -11.31 -14.80 22.22
N LEU A 358 -11.46 -15.35 21.03
CA LEU A 358 -12.70 -15.42 20.27
C LEU A 358 -13.24 -16.85 20.11
N SER A 359 -12.74 -17.81 20.89
CA SER A 359 -13.20 -19.22 20.78
C SER A 359 -14.70 -19.38 21.07
N GLY A 360 -15.26 -18.51 21.91
CA GLY A 360 -16.69 -18.43 22.20
C GLY A 360 -17.52 -17.59 21.22
N HIS A 361 -16.86 -16.97 20.23
CA HIS A 361 -17.45 -16.02 19.28
C HIS A 361 -17.06 -16.38 17.84
N PRO A 362 -17.48 -17.57 17.33
CA PRO A 362 -17.08 -18.03 16.01
C PRO A 362 -17.45 -17.06 14.89
N GLU A 363 -18.50 -16.25 15.07
CA GLU A 363 -18.89 -15.21 14.13
C GLU A 363 -17.84 -14.10 13.99
N ARG A 364 -17.01 -13.86 15.03
CA ARG A 364 -16.01 -12.77 15.05
C ARG A 364 -14.59 -13.17 14.66
N GLN A 365 -14.33 -14.46 14.50
CA GLN A 365 -12.97 -14.95 14.19
C GLN A 365 -12.47 -14.46 12.85
N GLY A 366 -11.15 -14.16 12.78
CA GLY A 366 -10.44 -13.78 11.57
C GLY A 366 -10.79 -12.40 11.01
N ILE A 367 -10.12 -12.04 9.90
CA ILE A 367 -10.20 -10.69 9.31
C ILE A 367 -11.61 -10.28 8.87
N PHE A 368 -12.46 -11.23 8.51
CA PHE A 368 -13.84 -10.94 8.11
C PHE A 368 -14.73 -10.47 9.27
N GLY A 369 -14.26 -10.66 10.53
CA GLY A 369 -14.90 -10.11 11.71
C GLY A 369 -14.48 -8.67 12.03
N HIS A 370 -13.46 -8.12 11.36
CA HIS A 370 -12.92 -6.81 11.67
C HIS A 370 -13.82 -5.68 11.15
N GLY A 371 -14.15 -4.73 12.03
CA GLY A 371 -14.96 -3.58 11.69
C GLY A 371 -14.35 -2.69 10.63
N SER A 372 -13.01 -2.60 10.58
CA SER A 372 -12.28 -1.87 9.54
C SER A 372 -12.63 -2.37 8.14
N LEU A 373 -12.50 -3.68 7.89
CA LEU A 373 -12.81 -4.32 6.61
C LEU A 373 -14.29 -4.12 6.24
N LEU A 374 -15.17 -4.41 7.20
CA LEU A 374 -16.62 -4.35 7.00
C LEU A 374 -17.10 -2.93 6.69
N THR A 375 -16.45 -1.91 7.26
CA THR A 375 -16.77 -0.50 7.00
C THR A 375 -16.31 -0.05 5.62
N VAL A 376 -15.06 -0.34 5.24
CA VAL A 376 -14.52 0.12 3.94
C VAL A 376 -15.12 -0.61 2.74
N THR A 377 -15.79 -1.74 2.97
CA THR A 377 -16.50 -2.51 1.95
C THR A 377 -18.02 -2.33 2.01
N SER A 378 -18.49 -1.23 2.61
CA SER A 378 -19.91 -0.87 2.72
C SER A 378 -20.18 0.51 2.13
N ASN A 379 -21.44 0.78 1.80
CA ASN A 379 -21.90 2.13 1.49
C ASN A 379 -22.16 2.91 2.80
N SER A 380 -22.31 4.22 2.71
CA SER A 380 -22.58 5.06 3.89
C SER A 380 -23.89 4.69 4.60
N ASP A 381 -24.90 4.29 3.83
CA ASP A 381 -26.27 4.04 4.30
C ASP A 381 -26.62 2.54 4.47
N ARG A 382 -25.84 1.63 3.89
CA ARG A 382 -26.15 0.20 3.87
C ARG A 382 -24.91 -0.66 3.60
N THR A 383 -25.04 -1.95 3.84
CA THR A 383 -24.06 -2.95 3.39
C THR A 383 -23.96 -3.04 1.86
N SER A 384 -22.86 -3.57 1.38
CA SER A 384 -22.66 -3.86 -0.04
C SER A 384 -22.10 -5.26 -0.24
N PRO A 385 -22.96 -6.28 -0.39
CA PRO A 385 -22.48 -7.62 -0.72
C PRO A 385 -21.58 -7.66 -1.94
N VAL A 386 -21.85 -6.84 -2.94
CA VAL A 386 -21.02 -6.71 -4.15
C VAL A 386 -19.60 -6.29 -3.79
N GLN A 387 -19.43 -5.17 -3.06
CA GLN A 387 -18.08 -4.70 -2.67
C GLN A 387 -17.35 -5.70 -1.77
N ARG A 388 -18.06 -6.33 -0.82
CA ARG A 388 -17.51 -7.37 0.04
C ARG A 388 -17.04 -8.59 -0.76
N GLY A 389 -17.86 -9.05 -1.71
CA GLY A 389 -17.52 -10.18 -2.57
C GLY A 389 -16.38 -9.88 -3.54
N VAL A 390 -16.38 -8.69 -4.15
CA VAL A 390 -15.28 -8.23 -5.00
C VAL A 390 -13.97 -8.15 -4.21
N TRP A 391 -14.01 -7.58 -3.00
CA TRP A 391 -12.84 -7.51 -2.12
C TRP A 391 -12.26 -8.91 -1.84
N VAL A 392 -13.09 -9.90 -1.55
CA VAL A 392 -12.63 -11.29 -1.32
C VAL A 392 -11.96 -11.85 -2.57
N LEU A 393 -12.60 -11.68 -3.74
CA LEU A 393 -12.07 -12.18 -5.01
C LEU A 393 -10.76 -11.50 -5.39
N GLU A 394 -10.65 -10.18 -5.20
CA GLU A 394 -9.45 -9.42 -5.56
C GLU A 394 -8.30 -9.64 -4.58
N GLN A 395 -8.57 -9.49 -3.28
CA GLN A 395 -7.50 -9.42 -2.28
C GLN A 395 -7.03 -10.78 -1.77
N LEU A 396 -7.88 -11.80 -1.85
CA LEU A 396 -7.56 -13.13 -1.31
C LEU A 396 -7.44 -14.22 -2.38
N LEU A 397 -8.08 -14.04 -3.54
CA LEU A 397 -8.11 -15.07 -4.58
C LEU A 397 -7.55 -14.61 -5.92
N CYS A 398 -7.13 -13.34 -6.07
CA CYS A 398 -6.64 -12.75 -7.31
C CYS A 398 -7.52 -13.11 -8.53
N SER A 399 -8.83 -13.10 -8.32
CA SER A 399 -9.86 -13.47 -9.30
C SER A 399 -10.87 -12.32 -9.46
N ALA A 400 -10.34 -11.09 -9.66
CA ALA A 400 -11.15 -9.90 -9.83
C ALA A 400 -12.15 -10.05 -10.96
N PRO A 401 -13.45 -9.75 -10.74
CA PRO A 401 -14.39 -9.69 -11.85
C PRO A 401 -14.05 -8.53 -12.79
N PRO A 402 -14.39 -8.62 -14.08
CA PRO A 402 -14.22 -7.50 -15.00
C PRO A 402 -15.01 -6.28 -14.52
N PRO A 403 -14.56 -5.06 -14.85
CA PRO A 403 -15.30 -3.84 -14.48
C PRO A 403 -16.73 -3.88 -15.03
N PRO A 404 -17.70 -3.34 -14.28
CA PRO A 404 -19.09 -3.32 -14.73
C PRO A 404 -19.21 -2.55 -16.07
N PRO A 405 -20.14 -2.94 -16.96
CA PRO A 405 -20.43 -2.19 -18.15
C PRO A 405 -20.77 -0.71 -17.82
N PRO A 406 -20.52 0.23 -18.73
CA PRO A 406 -20.93 1.62 -18.50
C PRO A 406 -22.45 1.72 -18.37
N ASN A 407 -22.93 2.61 -17.49
CA ASN A 407 -24.34 2.90 -17.24
C ASN A 407 -25.14 1.76 -16.58
N VAL A 408 -24.52 0.94 -15.78
CA VAL A 408 -25.25 -0.04 -14.94
C VAL A 408 -26.04 0.72 -13.88
N GLU A 409 -27.34 0.46 -13.83
CA GLU A 409 -28.20 0.99 -12.77
C GLU A 409 -27.81 0.41 -11.41
N GLY A 410 -27.84 1.23 -10.37
CA GLY A 410 -27.61 0.79 -9.00
C GLY A 410 -28.66 -0.22 -8.52
N LEU A 411 -28.45 -0.77 -7.33
CA LEU A 411 -29.39 -1.68 -6.70
C LEU A 411 -30.78 -1.02 -6.60
N PRO A 412 -31.85 -1.63 -7.14
CA PRO A 412 -33.17 -1.05 -7.13
C PRO A 412 -33.71 -0.85 -5.72
N PRO A 413 -34.59 0.14 -5.47
CA PRO A 413 -35.24 0.27 -4.18
C PRO A 413 -36.06 -1.00 -3.86
N PRO A 414 -36.30 -1.31 -2.58
CA PRO A 414 -37.11 -2.46 -2.21
C PRO A 414 -38.54 -2.28 -2.73
N VAL A 415 -39.10 -3.30 -3.36
CA VAL A 415 -40.50 -3.29 -3.85
C VAL A 415 -41.51 -3.50 -2.72
N ASN A 416 -41.07 -3.97 -1.56
CA ASN A 416 -41.84 -4.01 -0.33
C ASN A 416 -40.93 -3.80 0.89
N PRO A 417 -41.46 -3.35 2.03
CA PRO A 417 -40.68 -3.01 3.23
C PRO A 417 -39.91 -4.20 3.87
N HIS A 418 -40.31 -5.42 3.57
CA HIS A 418 -39.73 -6.64 4.17
C HIS A 418 -38.80 -7.38 3.19
N MET A 419 -38.49 -6.78 2.04
CA MET A 419 -37.58 -7.38 1.07
C MET A 419 -36.16 -7.41 1.60
N THR A 420 -35.56 -8.59 1.61
CA THR A 420 -34.17 -8.79 2.05
C THR A 420 -33.17 -8.26 1.01
N MET A 421 -31.93 -8.04 1.43
CA MET A 421 -30.83 -7.65 0.53
C MET A 421 -30.62 -8.71 -0.56
N LYS A 422 -30.68 -10.00 -0.21
CA LYS A 422 -30.55 -11.12 -1.18
C LYS A 422 -31.65 -11.08 -2.25
N GLU A 423 -32.88 -10.84 -1.86
CA GLU A 423 -34.00 -10.71 -2.81
C GLU A 423 -33.84 -9.50 -3.73
N ARG A 424 -33.40 -8.34 -3.18
CA ARG A 424 -33.12 -7.14 -3.99
C ARG A 424 -32.01 -7.39 -5.01
N MET A 425 -30.94 -8.06 -4.62
CA MET A 425 -29.85 -8.44 -5.51
C MET A 425 -30.31 -9.43 -6.57
N ALA A 426 -31.20 -10.38 -6.24
CA ALA A 426 -31.76 -11.32 -7.19
C ALA A 426 -32.55 -10.60 -8.32
N LEU A 427 -33.27 -9.53 -8.00
CA LEU A 427 -33.92 -8.68 -9.02
C LEU A 427 -32.89 -7.97 -9.91
N HIS A 428 -31.83 -7.40 -9.34
CA HIS A 428 -30.81 -6.69 -10.09
C HIS A 428 -30.07 -7.62 -11.06
N ARG A 429 -29.67 -8.82 -10.61
CA ARG A 429 -28.93 -9.81 -11.42
C ARG A 429 -29.80 -10.61 -12.40
N SER A 430 -31.11 -10.33 -12.50
CA SER A 430 -31.99 -11.01 -13.46
C SER A 430 -31.59 -10.72 -14.92
N LEU A 431 -30.83 -9.67 -15.18
CA LEU A 431 -30.31 -9.31 -16.49
C LEU A 431 -29.14 -10.24 -16.88
N PRO A 432 -29.16 -10.89 -18.06
CA PRO A 432 -28.13 -11.86 -18.46
C PRO A 432 -26.69 -11.32 -18.42
N GLN A 433 -26.50 -10.04 -18.77
CA GLN A 433 -25.17 -9.41 -18.75
C GLN A 433 -24.60 -9.23 -17.33
N CYS A 434 -25.43 -9.28 -16.28
CA CYS A 434 -25.00 -9.12 -14.88
C CYS A 434 -24.69 -10.46 -14.22
N GLN A 435 -25.28 -11.55 -14.70
CA GLN A 435 -25.22 -12.86 -14.05
C GLN A 435 -23.80 -13.41 -13.93
N GLY A 436 -22.94 -13.22 -14.96
CA GLY A 436 -21.60 -13.80 -15.00
C GLY A 436 -20.75 -13.40 -13.79
N CYS A 437 -20.61 -12.10 -13.54
CA CYS A 437 -19.82 -11.56 -12.41
C CYS A 437 -20.52 -11.81 -11.07
N HIS A 438 -21.86 -11.58 -11.00
CA HIS A 438 -22.61 -11.71 -9.76
C HIS A 438 -22.66 -13.14 -9.20
N ARG A 439 -22.57 -14.16 -10.05
CA ARG A 439 -22.50 -15.56 -9.61
C ARG A 439 -21.30 -15.88 -8.73
N MET A 440 -20.19 -15.16 -8.91
CA MET A 440 -18.98 -15.37 -8.14
C MET A 440 -18.92 -14.47 -6.90
N MET A 441 -19.23 -13.17 -7.03
CA MET A 441 -19.03 -12.21 -5.94
C MET A 441 -20.19 -12.19 -4.94
N ASP A 442 -21.46 -12.34 -5.38
CA ASP A 442 -22.62 -12.22 -4.50
C ASP A 442 -22.63 -13.27 -3.37
N PRO A 443 -22.36 -14.57 -3.62
CA PRO A 443 -22.35 -15.58 -2.56
C PRO A 443 -21.37 -15.25 -1.43
N LEU A 444 -20.18 -14.76 -1.79
CA LEU A 444 -19.13 -14.39 -0.83
C LEU A 444 -19.57 -13.17 -0.01
N GLY A 445 -20.11 -12.14 -0.67
CA GLY A 445 -20.55 -10.93 0.02
C GLY A 445 -21.79 -11.11 0.86
N LEU A 446 -22.78 -11.90 0.40
CA LEU A 446 -23.97 -12.23 1.17
C LEU A 446 -23.65 -12.99 2.45
N SER A 447 -22.62 -13.84 2.44
CA SER A 447 -22.14 -14.55 3.62
C SER A 447 -21.71 -13.61 4.76
N LEU A 448 -21.50 -12.32 4.49
CA LEU A 448 -21.14 -11.30 5.46
C LEU A 448 -22.31 -10.37 5.86
N GLU A 449 -23.56 -10.64 5.43
CA GLU A 449 -24.69 -9.75 5.68
C GLU A 449 -25.14 -9.67 7.15
N ASN A 450 -24.74 -10.64 7.96
CA ASN A 450 -24.91 -10.53 9.41
C ASN A 450 -24.10 -9.39 10.06
N TYR A 451 -23.17 -8.76 9.34
CA TYR A 451 -22.48 -7.57 9.81
C TYR A 451 -23.08 -6.31 9.15
N ASP A 452 -23.45 -5.34 9.98
CA ASP A 452 -23.88 -4.03 9.49
C ASP A 452 -22.71 -3.23 8.85
N PRO A 453 -22.94 -2.05 8.27
CA PRO A 453 -21.89 -1.24 7.66
C PRO A 453 -20.74 -0.82 8.57
N ILE A 454 -20.92 -0.82 9.87
CA ILE A 454 -19.87 -0.50 10.85
C ILE A 454 -19.43 -1.73 11.66
N GLY A 455 -19.68 -2.93 11.12
CA GLY A 455 -19.19 -4.19 11.67
C GLY A 455 -19.93 -4.73 12.88
N ARG A 456 -21.10 -4.24 13.26
CA ARG A 456 -21.94 -4.85 14.31
C ARG A 456 -22.60 -6.11 13.79
N TRP A 457 -22.68 -7.10 14.63
CA TRP A 457 -23.49 -8.30 14.35
C TRP A 457 -24.98 -8.01 14.41
N ARG A 458 -25.75 -8.46 13.42
CA ARG A 458 -27.20 -8.29 13.34
C ARG A 458 -27.90 -9.56 12.84
N LEU A 459 -29.12 -9.79 13.32
CA LEU A 459 -30.00 -10.87 12.83
C LEU A 459 -31.10 -10.35 11.88
N ASN A 460 -31.35 -9.03 11.93
CA ASN A 460 -32.35 -8.39 11.09
C ASN A 460 -31.70 -7.21 10.33
N GLU A 461 -32.19 -6.97 9.15
CA GLU A 461 -31.89 -5.77 8.37
C GLU A 461 -32.55 -4.53 8.99
N VAL A 462 -32.16 -3.34 8.53
CA VAL A 462 -32.79 -2.06 8.98
C VAL A 462 -34.29 -2.05 8.71
N SER A 463 -34.74 -2.72 7.66
CA SER A 463 -36.16 -2.92 7.32
C SER A 463 -36.93 -3.78 8.32
N GLY A 464 -36.27 -4.48 9.25
CA GLY A 464 -36.84 -5.48 10.15
C GLY A 464 -36.94 -6.88 9.53
N ALA A 465 -36.62 -7.05 8.25
CA ALA A 465 -36.56 -8.37 7.62
C ALA A 465 -35.39 -9.18 8.23
N PRO A 466 -35.55 -10.51 8.40
CA PRO A 466 -34.43 -11.35 8.82
C PRO A 466 -33.30 -11.31 7.79
N VAL A 467 -32.05 -11.29 8.26
CA VAL A 467 -30.88 -11.36 7.38
C VAL A 467 -30.79 -12.75 6.75
N ASP A 468 -30.75 -12.81 5.42
CA ASP A 468 -30.37 -14.02 4.67
C ASP A 468 -28.92 -13.94 4.21
N ALA A 469 -28.04 -14.56 5.00
CA ALA A 469 -26.60 -14.61 4.73
C ALA A 469 -26.17 -15.88 3.94
N THR A 470 -27.10 -16.52 3.25
CA THR A 470 -26.78 -17.69 2.42
C THR A 470 -26.31 -17.27 1.03
N GLY A 471 -25.27 -17.95 0.52
CA GLY A 471 -24.73 -17.75 -0.83
C GLY A 471 -24.55 -19.07 -1.56
N ASP A 472 -24.99 -19.13 -2.83
CA ASP A 472 -24.89 -20.32 -3.67
C ASP A 472 -23.78 -20.11 -4.70
N LEU A 473 -22.65 -20.81 -4.54
CA LEU A 473 -21.52 -20.78 -5.46
C LEU A 473 -21.83 -21.53 -6.78
N PRO A 474 -21.14 -21.21 -7.89
CA PRO A 474 -21.40 -21.83 -9.20
C PRO A 474 -21.21 -23.35 -9.24
N ASP A 475 -20.38 -23.91 -8.38
CA ASP A 475 -20.12 -25.35 -8.26
C ASP A 475 -21.18 -26.10 -7.42
N GLY A 476 -22.18 -25.38 -6.92
CA GLY A 476 -23.24 -25.92 -6.08
C GLY A 476 -22.93 -25.90 -4.58
N THR A 477 -21.78 -25.41 -4.16
CA THR A 477 -21.45 -25.20 -2.74
C THR A 477 -22.34 -24.11 -2.15
N VAL A 478 -22.97 -24.39 -1.01
CA VAL A 478 -23.79 -23.42 -0.28
C VAL A 478 -23.02 -22.92 0.92
N LEU A 479 -22.86 -21.60 1.00
CA LEU A 479 -22.25 -20.90 2.15
C LEU A 479 -23.37 -20.40 3.09
N ASN A 480 -23.33 -20.79 4.37
CA ASN A 480 -24.29 -20.34 5.39
C ASN A 480 -23.59 -19.35 6.33
N GLY A 481 -23.44 -18.12 5.87
CA GLY A 481 -22.81 -17.04 6.65
C GLY A 481 -21.29 -17.09 6.67
N SER A 482 -20.69 -16.24 7.49
CA SER A 482 -19.25 -15.98 7.53
C SER A 482 -18.39 -17.19 7.91
N VAL A 483 -18.93 -18.14 8.68
CA VAL A 483 -18.18 -19.33 9.13
C VAL A 483 -17.88 -20.26 7.96
N ASP A 484 -18.88 -20.56 7.12
CA ASP A 484 -18.69 -21.41 5.94
C ASP A 484 -17.81 -20.71 4.90
N MET A 485 -18.01 -19.40 4.69
CA MET A 485 -17.17 -18.62 3.79
C MET A 485 -15.70 -18.65 4.23
N ARG A 486 -15.42 -18.48 5.52
CA ARG A 486 -14.02 -18.56 6.01
C ARG A 486 -13.39 -19.91 5.74
N ARG A 487 -14.12 -21.00 5.98
CA ARG A 487 -13.63 -22.34 5.68
C ARG A 487 -13.32 -22.47 4.18
N PHE A 488 -14.25 -22.05 3.33
CA PHE A 488 -14.06 -22.06 1.88
C PHE A 488 -12.80 -21.29 1.44
N ILE A 489 -12.62 -20.04 1.92
CA ILE A 489 -11.44 -19.22 1.57
C ILE A 489 -10.15 -19.80 2.16
N LYS A 490 -10.18 -20.31 3.41
CA LYS A 490 -9.00 -20.87 4.07
C LYS A 490 -8.46 -22.10 3.32
N GLU A 491 -9.33 -22.88 2.72
CA GLU A 491 -8.99 -24.10 1.97
C GLU A 491 -8.66 -23.84 0.50
N ASP A 492 -8.99 -22.66 -0.04
CA ASP A 492 -8.75 -22.33 -1.44
C ASP A 492 -7.26 -22.36 -1.78
N PRO A 493 -6.84 -23.08 -2.83
CA PRO A 493 -5.43 -23.16 -3.24
C PRO A 493 -4.88 -21.83 -3.78
N LYS A 494 -5.73 -20.90 -4.19
CA LYS A 494 -5.31 -19.59 -4.71
C LYS A 494 -4.82 -18.65 -3.60
N LEU A 495 -5.26 -18.80 -2.35
CA LEU A 495 -4.94 -17.89 -1.26
C LEU A 495 -3.41 -17.65 -1.06
N PRO A 496 -2.55 -18.68 -1.02
CA PRO A 496 -1.11 -18.50 -0.90
C PRO A 496 -0.49 -17.75 -2.08
N SER A 497 -0.86 -18.11 -3.30
CA SER A 497 -0.32 -17.48 -4.50
C SER A 497 -0.79 -16.04 -4.63
N CYS A 498 -2.05 -15.73 -4.33
CA CYS A 498 -2.59 -14.38 -4.34
C CYS A 498 -1.92 -13.48 -3.29
N PHE A 499 -1.73 -13.98 -2.07
CA PHE A 499 -0.97 -13.25 -1.05
C PHE A 499 0.47 -12.97 -1.51
N THR A 500 1.13 -13.97 -2.11
CA THR A 500 2.48 -13.83 -2.65
C THR A 500 2.55 -12.79 -3.76
N GLU A 501 1.57 -12.75 -4.66
CA GLU A 501 1.48 -11.76 -5.74
C GLU A 501 1.40 -10.33 -5.18
N HIS A 502 0.52 -10.08 -4.20
CA HIS A 502 0.42 -8.78 -3.55
C HIS A 502 1.70 -8.40 -2.81
N LEU A 503 2.28 -9.33 -2.05
CA LEU A 503 3.49 -9.07 -1.27
C LEU A 503 4.71 -8.82 -2.17
N LEU A 504 4.86 -9.56 -3.27
CA LEU A 504 5.92 -9.40 -4.26
C LEU A 504 5.75 -8.09 -5.03
N THR A 505 4.52 -7.72 -5.43
CA THR A 505 4.18 -6.42 -6.03
C THR A 505 4.64 -5.27 -5.15
N TYR A 506 4.33 -5.33 -3.85
CA TYR A 506 4.77 -4.33 -2.88
C TYR A 506 6.29 -4.32 -2.69
N ALA A 507 6.93 -5.49 -2.56
CA ALA A 507 8.37 -5.62 -2.33
C ALA A 507 9.20 -5.05 -3.49
N LEU A 508 8.76 -5.30 -4.73
CA LEU A 508 9.43 -4.83 -5.94
C LEU A 508 9.02 -3.40 -6.34
N GLY A 509 7.87 -2.92 -5.87
CA GLY A 509 7.30 -1.64 -6.25
C GLY A 509 6.95 -1.55 -7.74
N ARG A 510 6.51 -2.67 -8.34
CA ARG A 510 6.02 -2.77 -9.72
C ARG A 510 4.89 -3.79 -9.83
N GLY A 511 4.07 -3.66 -10.85
CA GLY A 511 3.07 -4.68 -11.16
C GLY A 511 3.69 -5.99 -11.63
N MET A 512 2.97 -7.09 -11.45
CA MET A 512 3.36 -8.40 -11.98
C MET A 512 3.03 -8.48 -13.47
N ALA A 513 3.99 -8.97 -14.26
CA ALA A 513 3.82 -9.32 -15.65
C ALA A 513 3.44 -10.81 -15.78
N GLU A 514 3.02 -11.24 -16.97
CA GLU A 514 2.68 -12.62 -17.24
C GLU A 514 3.85 -13.58 -16.91
N ALA A 515 5.07 -13.19 -17.21
CA ALA A 515 6.28 -13.96 -16.89
C ALA A 515 6.52 -14.14 -15.37
N ASP A 516 5.96 -13.28 -14.51
CA ASP A 516 6.13 -13.37 -13.06
C ASP A 516 5.24 -14.44 -12.41
N HIS A 517 4.17 -14.93 -13.09
CA HIS A 517 3.20 -15.86 -12.48
C HIS A 517 3.82 -17.19 -12.05
N CYS A 518 4.81 -17.68 -12.79
CA CYS A 518 5.51 -18.90 -12.41
C CYS A 518 6.33 -18.70 -11.14
N ALA A 519 7.01 -17.56 -11.02
CA ALA A 519 7.77 -17.22 -9.82
C ALA A 519 6.85 -17.00 -8.60
N VAL A 520 5.71 -16.38 -8.78
CA VAL A 520 4.71 -16.22 -7.69
C VAL A 520 4.28 -17.58 -7.15
N ARG A 521 4.00 -18.56 -8.03
CA ARG A 521 3.63 -19.94 -7.63
C ARG A 521 4.78 -20.66 -6.92
N GLU A 522 6.00 -20.54 -7.43
CA GLU A 522 7.19 -21.18 -6.85
C GLU A 522 7.49 -20.58 -5.45
N ILE A 523 7.46 -19.26 -5.31
CA ILE A 523 7.64 -18.56 -4.04
C ILE A 523 6.57 -18.99 -3.03
N ALA A 524 5.31 -19.02 -3.43
CA ALA A 524 4.21 -19.47 -2.58
C ALA A 524 4.38 -20.94 -2.13
N ALA A 525 4.74 -21.83 -3.05
CA ALA A 525 4.98 -23.25 -2.75
C ALA A 525 6.17 -23.42 -1.78
N THR A 526 7.24 -22.65 -1.96
CA THR A 526 8.41 -22.65 -1.08
C THR A 526 8.03 -22.18 0.34
N ALA A 527 7.25 -21.11 0.46
CA ALA A 527 6.76 -20.60 1.73
C ALA A 527 5.85 -21.62 2.45
N GLU A 528 4.90 -22.24 1.74
CA GLU A 528 4.02 -23.28 2.29
C GLU A 528 4.81 -24.50 2.76
N ALA A 529 5.81 -24.95 2.00
CA ALA A 529 6.68 -26.07 2.37
C ALA A 529 7.55 -25.75 3.61
N SER A 530 7.87 -24.48 3.86
CA SER A 530 8.66 -24.02 4.99
C SER A 530 7.84 -23.80 6.27
N GLY A 531 6.50 -23.92 6.19
CA GLY A 531 5.59 -23.79 7.35
C GLY A 531 4.37 -22.93 7.07
N GLY A 532 4.40 -22.07 6.06
CA GLY A 532 3.28 -21.22 5.62
C GLY A 532 3.02 -20.01 6.53
N ARG A 533 4.02 -19.58 7.34
CA ARG A 533 3.95 -18.37 8.15
C ARG A 533 4.19 -17.14 7.28
N LEU A 534 3.71 -15.97 7.71
CA LEU A 534 4.00 -14.73 6.98
C LEU A 534 5.51 -14.50 6.79
N SER A 535 6.31 -14.81 7.81
CA SER A 535 7.78 -14.73 7.72
C SER A 535 8.38 -15.67 6.67
N ASP A 536 7.76 -16.84 6.42
CA ASP A 536 8.22 -17.78 5.40
C ASP A 536 7.99 -17.23 3.98
N TYR A 537 6.84 -16.54 3.75
CA TYR A 537 6.59 -15.84 2.49
C TYR A 537 7.55 -14.67 2.27
N ILE A 538 7.82 -13.88 3.31
CA ILE A 538 8.80 -12.79 3.25
C ILE A 538 10.18 -13.36 2.91
N LEU A 539 10.59 -14.44 3.56
CA LEU A 539 11.89 -15.09 3.32
C LEU A 539 11.98 -15.64 1.88
N ALA A 540 10.94 -16.34 1.43
CA ALA A 540 10.90 -16.90 0.08
C ALA A 540 11.02 -15.80 -0.99
N ILE A 541 10.36 -14.64 -0.78
CA ILE A 541 10.51 -13.46 -1.66
C ILE A 541 11.94 -12.94 -1.61
N VAL A 542 12.49 -12.68 -0.42
CA VAL A 542 13.81 -12.08 -0.22
C VAL A 542 14.93 -12.94 -0.84
N LEU A 543 14.78 -14.25 -0.84
CA LEU A 543 15.73 -15.19 -1.43
C LEU A 543 15.50 -15.45 -2.92
N SER A 544 14.38 -15.01 -3.50
CA SER A 544 14.05 -15.25 -4.90
C SER A 544 14.94 -14.43 -5.86
N ASP A 545 15.08 -14.92 -7.09
CA ASP A 545 15.77 -14.19 -8.15
C ASP A 545 15.08 -12.86 -8.49
N HIS A 546 13.76 -12.79 -8.36
CA HIS A 546 12.98 -11.56 -8.56
C HIS A 546 13.37 -10.45 -7.57
N PHE A 547 13.73 -10.82 -6.35
CA PHE A 547 14.19 -9.86 -5.34
C PHE A 547 15.67 -9.57 -5.41
N THR A 548 16.50 -10.55 -5.76
CA THR A 548 17.97 -10.44 -5.72
C THR A 548 18.60 -10.06 -7.05
N SER A 549 17.82 -10.02 -8.13
CA SER A 549 18.29 -9.72 -9.49
C SER A 549 17.34 -8.75 -10.21
N ARG A 550 17.77 -8.29 -11.37
CA ARG A 550 17.00 -7.51 -12.32
C ARG A 550 17.59 -7.66 -13.72
N ARG A 551 16.88 -7.23 -14.76
CA ARG A 551 17.43 -7.03 -16.10
C ARG A 551 17.21 -5.60 -16.60
N GLY A 552 17.91 -5.22 -17.65
CA GLY A 552 17.61 -4.02 -18.40
C GLY A 552 16.31 -4.12 -19.18
N ASP A 553 15.93 -3.05 -19.85
CA ASP A 553 14.75 -2.99 -20.69
C ASP A 553 15.17 -2.96 -22.18
N PRO A 554 15.02 -4.08 -22.93
CA PRO A 554 15.36 -4.13 -24.34
C PRO A 554 14.59 -3.13 -25.22
N GLU A 555 13.40 -2.71 -24.73
CA GLU A 555 12.54 -1.75 -25.42
C GLU A 555 12.86 -0.28 -25.03
N ALA A 556 13.71 -0.07 -24.02
CA ALA A 556 14.14 1.26 -23.66
C ALA A 556 14.91 1.89 -24.83
N GLN A 557 14.36 2.95 -25.40
CA GLN A 557 15.07 3.75 -26.38
C GLN A 557 16.33 4.33 -25.70
N SER A 558 17.49 4.14 -26.33
CA SER A 558 18.70 4.85 -25.91
C SER A 558 18.42 6.34 -25.86
N PRO A 559 18.82 7.04 -24.79
CA PRO A 559 18.56 8.47 -24.60
C PRO A 559 19.21 9.34 -25.67
#